data_09704c4fbeb3486499c5c3848e9e1beb
#
_entry.id   09704c4fbeb3486499c5c3848e9e1beb
#
_cell.length_a   1.000
_cell.length_b   1.000
_cell.length_c   1.000
_cell.angle_alpha   90.00
_cell.angle_beta   90.00
_cell.angle_gamma   90.00
#
_symmetry.space_group_name_H-M   'P 1'
#
loop_
_entity.id
_entity.type
_entity.pdbx_description
1 polymer ?
#
loop_
_entity_poly.entity_id
_entity_poly.type
_entity_poly.pdbx_seq_one_letter_code
_entity_poly.pdbx_strand_id
1 'polypeptide(L)'
;MERTDKTYSGRPRRLRSQEWWDNPDNPGMTALYMERYLNFGLTREEIQSGKPIIGIAQTGSDLSPCNRHHLDLANRTREAIRAAGGICFEFPVHPIQETGKRPTAALDRNLAYLGLVELLYGYPIDGVVMTTGCDKTTPACLMAAATVNIPAIVLSGGPMLDGFYRGQELIGSGTAIWQARKDMSAGKIDENTFMEIAAASAPSVGHCNTMGTASSMNSMAEALGMSLPGCAMIPGPYRERGQMAYATGLRIVEMVNEDLRPSDIMTREAFENAIRIVTALGASSNCVWHLIAIARHMGVELTVDDWQTYGEGVPLMVNMQPAGKYLGEAFHKAGGVPPVMRDLLEHDKLNGGAMTVSGKTVAENVADAENFNPEVIYPFEKPMMKEAGYAVLRGNFFDTAVMKISVIGKKFREKYLSRPGLENIMDARAIVFEGSEDYHDRINDKSLNIDENCILFIRGTGPLGWPGSAEVVNMQPPDDLIKAGIDELPVAGDGRQSGTSGSPSILHISPESAIGGGLALLQTGDMIRLDLNKRTLDIQIDEAEMESRRASYVQTDLESQTPWQEMFRSMTGQLETGMVLENAVKYQRISQTRGLPRDNH
;
A
#
# COMPACT_ATOMS: atom_id res chain seq x y z
N MET A 1 -30.29 24.73 38.02
CA MET A 1 -29.24 25.43 37.23
C MET A 1 -29.30 24.84 35.85
N GLU A 2 -29.96 25.51 34.90
CA GLU A 2 -29.93 25.05 33.50
C GLU A 2 -28.49 25.03 33.00
N ARG A 3 -27.98 23.84 32.69
CA ARG A 3 -26.71 23.67 31.99
C ARG A 3 -26.95 24.14 30.54
N THR A 4 -26.51 25.35 30.25
CA THR A 4 -26.40 25.79 28.87
C THR A 4 -25.47 24.81 28.16
N ASP A 5 -25.94 24.19 27.08
CA ASP A 5 -25.13 23.38 26.17
C ASP A 5 -23.87 24.18 25.80
N LYS A 6 -22.74 23.80 26.37
CA LYS A 6 -21.46 24.45 26.04
C LYS A 6 -21.03 23.98 24.64
N THR A 7 -21.65 24.56 23.64
CA THR A 7 -21.11 24.49 22.28
C THR A 7 -19.83 25.36 22.26
N TYR A 8 -18.70 24.74 22.05
CA TYR A 8 -17.47 25.46 21.76
C TYR A 8 -17.70 26.33 20.52
N SER A 9 -17.30 27.60 20.57
CA SER A 9 -17.71 28.65 19.63
C SER A 9 -17.74 28.18 18.16
N GLY A 10 -18.92 28.16 17.57
CA GLY A 10 -19.15 27.95 16.13
C GLY A 10 -19.43 26.50 15.69
N ARG A 11 -19.44 25.50 16.57
CA ARG A 11 -19.75 24.11 16.18
C ARG A 11 -21.26 23.83 16.15
N PRO A 12 -21.74 23.12 15.12
CA PRO A 12 -23.15 22.77 15.01
C PRO A 12 -23.57 21.63 15.95
N ARG A 13 -22.64 20.92 16.60
CA ARG A 13 -22.94 19.73 17.40
C ARG A 13 -22.00 19.53 18.59
N ARG A 14 -22.43 18.70 19.55
CA ARG A 14 -21.66 18.18 20.66
C ARG A 14 -20.58 17.18 20.16
N LEU A 15 -19.39 17.20 20.75
CA LEU A 15 -18.33 16.23 20.46
C LEU A 15 -18.65 14.87 21.09
N ARG A 16 -18.16 13.77 20.46
CA ARG A 16 -18.34 12.43 21.03
C ARG A 16 -17.59 12.24 22.34
N SER A 17 -16.43 12.87 22.53
CA SER A 17 -15.64 12.82 23.76
C SER A 17 -16.39 13.36 24.98
N GLN A 18 -17.33 14.28 24.77
CA GLN A 18 -18.15 14.83 25.86
C GLN A 18 -19.10 13.78 26.47
N GLU A 19 -19.39 12.68 25.74
CA GLU A 19 -20.19 11.58 26.31
C GLU A 19 -19.41 10.81 27.38
N TRP A 20 -18.09 10.83 27.37
CA TRP A 20 -17.27 10.30 28.47
C TRP A 20 -17.08 11.30 29.59
N TRP A 21 -16.87 12.58 29.30
CA TRP A 21 -16.33 13.54 30.27
C TRP A 21 -17.27 14.67 30.69
N ASP A 22 -18.41 14.77 30.05
CA ASP A 22 -19.43 15.78 30.39
C ASP A 22 -20.86 15.25 30.12
N ASN A 23 -21.09 13.97 30.45
CA ASN A 23 -22.39 13.34 30.27
C ASN A 23 -23.29 13.63 31.47
N PRO A 24 -24.32 14.47 31.33
CA PRO A 24 -25.25 14.82 32.42
C PRO A 24 -26.15 13.65 32.84
N ASP A 25 -26.36 12.68 31.92
CA ASP A 25 -27.25 11.56 32.16
C ASP A 25 -26.55 10.43 32.93
N ASN A 26 -25.22 10.42 32.92
CA ASN A 26 -24.42 9.45 33.69
C ASN A 26 -23.19 10.11 34.36
N PRO A 27 -23.40 10.94 35.41
CA PRO A 27 -22.31 11.64 36.10
C PRO A 27 -21.36 10.69 36.84
N GLY A 28 -21.82 9.51 37.24
CA GLY A 28 -21.00 8.49 37.89
C GLY A 28 -19.94 7.95 36.95
N MET A 29 -20.30 7.59 35.72
CA MET A 29 -19.33 7.17 34.70
C MET A 29 -18.42 8.32 34.28
N THR A 30 -18.94 9.52 34.11
CA THR A 30 -18.15 10.72 33.84
C THR A 30 -17.03 10.89 34.86
N ALA A 31 -17.31 10.73 36.14
CA ALA A 31 -16.32 10.84 37.20
C ALA A 31 -15.26 9.74 37.12
N LEU A 32 -15.64 8.49 36.83
CA LEU A 32 -14.72 7.35 36.69
C LEU A 32 -13.79 7.50 35.48
N TYR A 33 -14.31 7.91 34.34
CA TYR A 33 -13.49 8.16 33.16
C TYR A 33 -12.54 9.35 33.38
N MET A 34 -13.02 10.43 33.96
CA MET A 34 -12.25 11.65 34.17
C MET A 34 -11.10 11.43 35.17
N GLU A 35 -11.31 10.67 36.25
CA GLU A 35 -10.32 10.42 37.29
C GLU A 35 -8.97 9.98 36.72
N ARG A 36 -8.98 9.06 35.75
CA ARG A 36 -7.73 8.52 35.14
C ARG A 36 -6.99 9.56 34.30
N TYR A 37 -7.70 10.43 33.62
CA TYR A 37 -7.09 11.48 32.81
C TYR A 37 -6.62 12.68 33.64
N LEU A 38 -7.23 12.93 34.80
CA LEU A 38 -6.68 13.85 35.80
C LEU A 38 -5.32 13.35 36.34
N ASN A 39 -5.15 12.04 36.49
CA ASN A 39 -3.87 11.43 36.82
C ASN A 39 -2.79 11.64 35.76
N PHE A 40 -3.18 11.83 34.49
CA PHE A 40 -2.29 12.19 33.39
C PHE A 40 -1.81 13.65 33.43
N GLY A 41 -2.37 14.48 34.33
CA GLY A 41 -2.03 15.88 34.52
C GLY A 41 -2.92 16.88 33.82
N LEU A 42 -4.04 16.44 33.22
CA LEU A 42 -5.07 17.34 32.71
C LEU A 42 -5.92 17.85 33.88
N THR A 43 -6.37 19.10 33.79
CA THR A 43 -7.32 19.63 34.78
C THR A 43 -8.76 19.26 34.41
N ARG A 44 -9.65 19.30 35.41
CA ARG A 44 -11.09 19.11 35.18
C ARG A 44 -11.63 20.11 34.16
N GLU A 45 -11.20 21.35 34.27
CA GLU A 45 -11.63 22.45 33.39
C GLU A 45 -11.19 22.18 31.94
N GLU A 46 -9.98 21.66 31.70
CA GLU A 46 -9.51 21.27 30.37
C GLU A 46 -10.38 20.17 29.78
N ILE A 47 -10.57 19.06 30.51
CA ILE A 47 -11.33 17.90 30.03
C ILE A 47 -12.77 18.27 29.72
N GLN A 48 -13.42 19.07 30.58
CA GLN A 48 -14.82 19.48 30.44
C GLN A 48 -14.98 20.78 29.61
N SER A 49 -13.91 21.30 29.01
CA SER A 49 -13.95 22.54 28.20
C SER A 49 -14.70 22.39 26.87
N GLY A 50 -14.96 21.17 26.40
CA GLY A 50 -15.47 20.90 25.05
C GLY A 50 -14.44 21.09 23.93
N LYS A 51 -13.15 21.17 24.27
CA LYS A 51 -12.07 21.14 23.26
C LYS A 51 -12.05 19.81 22.52
N PRO A 52 -11.71 19.80 21.22
CA PRO A 52 -11.52 18.55 20.47
C PRO A 52 -10.45 17.68 21.10
N ILE A 53 -10.74 16.39 21.21
CA ILE A 53 -9.78 15.37 21.64
C ILE A 53 -9.22 14.70 20.40
N ILE A 54 -7.94 14.89 20.15
CA ILE A 54 -7.25 14.38 18.98
C ILE A 54 -6.32 13.23 19.37
N GLY A 55 -6.54 12.07 18.75
CA GLY A 55 -5.62 10.96 18.81
C GLY A 55 -4.43 11.16 17.86
N ILE A 56 -3.23 10.75 18.28
CA ILE A 56 -2.11 10.53 17.37
C ILE A 56 -1.85 9.03 17.36
N ALA A 57 -2.34 8.35 16.32
CA ALA A 57 -2.07 6.95 16.06
C ALA A 57 -0.69 6.84 15.39
N GLN A 58 0.35 6.64 16.20
CA GLN A 58 1.72 6.64 15.71
C GLN A 58 2.21 5.21 15.46
N THR A 59 2.89 5.01 14.33
CA THR A 59 3.39 3.71 13.86
C THR A 59 4.90 3.54 14.05
N GLY A 60 5.55 4.46 14.76
CA GLY A 60 6.99 4.41 15.06
C GLY A 60 7.31 3.31 16.06
N SER A 61 8.38 2.55 15.80
CA SER A 61 8.86 1.49 16.68
C SER A 61 10.29 1.08 16.26
N ASP A 62 11.05 0.55 17.20
CA ASP A 62 12.35 -0.06 16.89
C ASP A 62 12.19 -1.33 16.01
N LEU A 63 11.03 -2.00 16.09
CA LEU A 63 10.68 -3.12 15.19
C LEU A 63 10.28 -2.67 13.78
N SER A 64 10.06 -1.38 13.58
CA SER A 64 9.72 -0.78 12.29
C SER A 64 10.63 0.42 12.01
N PRO A 65 11.92 0.21 11.71
CA PRO A 65 12.90 1.28 11.58
C PRO A 65 12.57 2.30 10.49
N CYS A 66 11.83 1.90 9.44
CA CYS A 66 11.31 2.83 8.44
C CYS A 66 10.39 3.92 9.02
N ASN A 67 9.74 3.63 10.15
CA ASN A 67 8.81 4.52 10.84
C ASN A 67 9.38 5.09 12.15
N ARG A 68 10.64 4.79 12.51
CA ARG A 68 11.20 5.14 13.83
C ARG A 68 11.07 6.63 14.16
N HIS A 69 11.28 7.51 13.19
CA HIS A 69 11.17 8.97 13.33
C HIS A 69 9.73 9.49 13.50
N HIS A 70 8.72 8.63 13.37
CA HIS A 70 7.32 9.02 13.60
C HIS A 70 7.07 9.44 15.04
N LEU A 71 7.90 9.02 15.99
CA LEU A 71 7.87 9.51 17.38
C LEU A 71 8.15 11.01 17.45
N ASP A 72 9.12 11.50 16.66
CA ASP A 72 9.43 12.94 16.58
C ASP A 72 8.31 13.71 15.86
N LEU A 73 7.73 13.12 14.80
CA LEU A 73 6.59 13.70 14.10
C LEU A 73 5.36 13.80 15.00
N ALA A 74 5.12 12.80 15.85
CA ALA A 74 4.03 12.82 16.83
C ALA A 74 4.20 13.98 17.83
N ASN A 75 5.42 14.22 18.31
CA ASN A 75 5.71 15.36 19.18
C ASN A 75 5.41 16.69 18.49
N ARG A 76 5.83 16.87 17.24
CA ARG A 76 5.58 18.10 16.49
C ARG A 76 4.11 18.31 16.17
N THR A 77 3.39 17.24 15.88
CA THR A 77 1.93 17.24 15.68
C THR A 77 1.19 17.61 16.96
N ARG A 78 1.63 17.10 18.12
CA ARG A 78 1.08 17.46 19.44
C ARG A 78 1.15 18.93 19.74
N GLU A 79 2.29 19.58 19.43
CA GLU A 79 2.45 21.03 19.61
C GLU A 79 1.39 21.80 18.80
N ALA A 80 1.17 21.39 17.55
CA ALA A 80 0.19 22.03 16.66
C ALA A 80 -1.25 21.83 17.13
N ILE A 81 -1.61 20.62 17.55
CA ILE A 81 -2.95 20.33 18.10
C ILE A 81 -3.24 21.23 19.31
N ARG A 82 -2.26 21.39 20.22
CA ARG A 82 -2.40 22.28 21.37
C ARG A 82 -2.51 23.73 20.98
N ALA A 83 -1.70 24.18 20.02
CA ALA A 83 -1.76 25.54 19.48
C ALA A 83 -3.13 25.86 18.83
N ALA A 84 -3.76 24.86 18.19
CA ALA A 84 -5.10 24.97 17.62
C ALA A 84 -6.24 24.83 18.67
N GLY A 85 -5.89 24.66 19.95
CA GLY A 85 -6.86 24.57 21.04
C GLY A 85 -7.44 23.16 21.29
N GLY A 86 -6.84 22.11 20.72
CA GLY A 86 -7.19 20.72 20.99
C GLY A 86 -6.47 20.12 22.20
N ILE A 87 -6.95 18.98 22.68
CA ILE A 87 -6.28 18.10 23.61
C ILE A 87 -5.77 16.89 22.84
N CYS A 88 -4.56 16.41 23.11
CA CYS A 88 -3.91 15.38 22.34
C CYS A 88 -3.58 14.15 23.17
N PHE A 89 -3.93 12.96 22.65
CA PHE A 89 -3.50 11.67 23.17
C PHE A 89 -2.76 10.89 22.08
N GLU A 90 -1.52 10.51 22.37
CA GLU A 90 -0.72 9.64 21.53
C GLU A 90 -0.85 8.20 21.98
N PHE A 91 -0.96 7.29 21.02
CA PHE A 91 -0.98 5.85 21.26
C PHE A 91 -0.32 5.09 20.08
N PRO A 92 0.31 3.93 20.38
CA PRO A 92 0.98 3.14 19.36
C PRO A 92 -0.02 2.36 18.50
N VAL A 93 0.30 2.21 17.23
CA VAL A 93 -0.29 1.22 16.33
C VAL A 93 0.63 0.01 16.28
N HIS A 94 0.09 -1.20 16.05
CA HIS A 94 0.87 -2.42 15.89
C HIS A 94 2.00 -2.22 14.87
N PRO A 95 3.28 -2.47 15.23
CA PRO A 95 4.41 -2.20 14.36
C PRO A 95 4.45 -3.17 13.19
N ILE A 96 4.64 -2.64 11.98
CA ILE A 96 4.74 -3.42 10.75
C ILE A 96 6.00 -3.01 9.98
N GLN A 97 6.86 -3.98 9.69
CA GLN A 97 8.06 -3.81 8.88
C GLN A 97 8.09 -4.87 7.79
N GLU A 98 7.99 -4.48 6.51
CA GLU A 98 7.84 -5.42 5.38
C GLU A 98 8.99 -6.43 5.31
N THR A 99 10.23 -5.98 5.41
CA THR A 99 11.40 -6.85 5.25
C THR A 99 11.93 -7.45 6.55
N GLY A 100 11.40 -7.04 7.71
CA GLY A 100 11.86 -7.50 9.03
C GLY A 100 10.92 -8.52 9.70
N LYS A 101 9.72 -8.73 9.16
CA LYS A 101 8.70 -9.61 9.73
C LYS A 101 8.63 -10.95 8.97
N ARG A 102 8.48 -12.05 9.70
CA ARG A 102 8.22 -13.39 9.16
C ARG A 102 6.90 -13.94 9.69
N PRO A 103 6.10 -14.64 8.87
CA PRO A 103 6.32 -15.00 7.46
C PRO A 103 6.17 -13.82 6.50
N THR A 104 5.29 -12.82 6.76
CA THR A 104 5.12 -11.61 5.94
C THR A 104 4.43 -10.52 6.74
N ALA A 105 4.81 -9.26 6.51
CA ALA A 105 4.20 -8.10 7.14
C ALA A 105 2.73 -7.88 6.71
N ALA A 106 2.32 -8.39 5.53
CA ALA A 106 0.94 -8.27 5.05
C ALA A 106 -0.07 -9.03 5.94
N LEU A 107 0.35 -10.08 6.63
CA LEU A 107 -0.41 -10.75 7.67
C LEU A 107 -0.87 -9.77 8.76
N ASP A 108 0.01 -8.84 9.16
CA ASP A 108 -0.23 -7.92 10.27
C ASP A 108 -1.02 -6.66 9.85
N ARG A 109 -1.25 -6.42 8.54
CA ARG A 109 -2.11 -5.31 8.09
C ARG A 109 -3.50 -5.38 8.74
N ASN A 110 -4.12 -6.56 8.73
CA ASN A 110 -5.43 -6.77 9.32
C ASN A 110 -5.41 -6.76 10.85
N LEU A 111 -4.32 -7.20 11.48
CA LEU A 111 -4.15 -7.12 12.95
C LEU A 111 -4.04 -5.66 13.40
N ALA A 112 -3.21 -4.87 12.73
CA ALA A 112 -3.08 -3.43 12.99
C ALA A 112 -4.41 -2.70 12.77
N TYR A 113 -5.15 -3.05 11.71
CA TYR A 113 -6.48 -2.53 11.42
C TYR A 113 -7.46 -2.80 12.58
N LEU A 114 -7.57 -4.04 13.03
CA LEU A 114 -8.48 -4.42 14.13
C LEU A 114 -8.15 -3.65 15.41
N GLY A 115 -6.89 -3.66 15.82
CA GLY A 115 -6.45 -2.95 17.02
C GLY A 115 -6.73 -1.45 16.95
N LEU A 116 -6.50 -0.83 15.78
CA LEU A 116 -6.76 0.60 15.60
C LEU A 116 -8.26 0.93 15.60
N VAL A 117 -9.11 0.08 15.03
CA VAL A 117 -10.58 0.24 15.10
C VAL A 117 -11.06 0.28 16.55
N GLU A 118 -10.60 -0.67 17.38
CA GLU A 118 -10.96 -0.74 18.81
C GLU A 118 -10.51 0.51 19.58
N LEU A 119 -9.31 1.01 19.30
CA LEU A 119 -8.81 2.24 19.92
C LEU A 119 -9.63 3.47 19.51
N LEU A 120 -9.88 3.64 18.20
CA LEU A 120 -10.61 4.80 17.68
C LEU A 120 -12.09 4.80 18.09
N TYR A 121 -12.69 3.63 18.22
CA TYR A 121 -14.09 3.50 18.59
C TYR A 121 -14.32 3.54 20.10
N GLY A 122 -13.47 2.84 20.88
CA GLY A 122 -13.67 2.66 22.32
C GLY A 122 -13.19 3.81 23.19
N TYR A 123 -12.31 4.70 22.71
CA TYR A 123 -11.76 5.81 23.48
C TYR A 123 -12.39 7.16 23.08
N PRO A 124 -12.33 8.17 23.96
CA PRO A 124 -12.96 9.49 23.77
C PRO A 124 -12.21 10.37 22.75
N ILE A 125 -12.03 9.89 21.53
CA ILE A 125 -11.28 10.54 20.45
C ILE A 125 -12.27 11.14 19.44
N ASP A 126 -12.19 12.44 19.17
CA ASP A 126 -13.04 13.16 18.23
C ASP A 126 -12.45 13.21 16.81
N GLY A 127 -11.12 13.12 16.68
CA GLY A 127 -10.40 13.07 15.43
C GLY A 127 -9.03 12.44 15.60
N VAL A 128 -8.40 11.99 14.51
CA VAL A 128 -7.13 11.28 14.57
C VAL A 128 -6.15 11.71 13.49
N VAL A 129 -4.88 11.91 13.87
CA VAL A 129 -3.73 11.95 12.96
C VAL A 129 -3.10 10.57 12.96
N MET A 130 -2.94 9.99 11.78
CA MET A 130 -2.32 8.68 11.59
C MET A 130 -0.97 8.86 10.91
N THR A 131 0.13 8.54 11.61
CA THR A 131 1.45 8.55 10.99
C THR A 131 1.65 7.28 10.18
N THR A 132 2.07 7.39 8.93
CA THR A 132 2.21 6.26 8.01
C THR A 132 3.57 6.30 7.31
N GLY A 133 4.08 5.14 6.94
CA GLY A 133 5.39 5.06 6.27
C GLY A 133 5.57 3.72 5.56
N CYS A 134 5.91 2.67 6.29
CA CYS A 134 6.13 1.34 5.72
C CYS A 134 4.85 0.77 5.09
N ASP A 135 5.02 -0.08 4.11
CA ASP A 135 4.06 -0.62 3.14
C ASP A 135 2.63 -0.86 3.65
N LYS A 136 2.51 -1.46 4.82
CA LYS A 136 1.21 -1.95 5.33
C LYS A 136 0.58 -1.03 6.37
N THR A 137 1.32 -0.04 6.88
CA THR A 137 0.78 0.91 7.86
C THR A 137 -0.25 1.84 7.24
N THR A 138 0.01 2.34 6.03
CA THR A 138 -0.93 3.24 5.32
C THR A 138 -2.28 2.57 5.07
N PRO A 139 -2.35 1.37 4.43
CA PRO A 139 -3.65 0.74 4.21
C PRO A 139 -4.34 0.32 5.50
N ALA A 140 -3.63 -0.15 6.53
CA ALA A 140 -4.23 -0.49 7.82
C ALA A 140 -4.90 0.72 8.47
N CYS A 141 -4.23 1.88 8.48
CA CYS A 141 -4.76 3.14 9.00
C CYS A 141 -5.98 3.64 8.22
N LEU A 142 -5.92 3.60 6.88
CA LEU A 142 -7.04 4.03 6.04
C LEU A 142 -8.26 3.11 6.16
N MET A 143 -8.06 1.79 6.26
CA MET A 143 -9.13 0.82 6.54
C MET A 143 -9.81 1.12 7.89
N ALA A 144 -9.03 1.42 8.95
CA ALA A 144 -9.58 1.78 10.25
C ALA A 144 -10.32 3.12 10.23
N ALA A 145 -9.78 4.13 9.55
CA ALA A 145 -10.44 5.41 9.35
C ALA A 145 -11.78 5.26 8.61
N ALA A 146 -11.83 4.42 7.57
CA ALA A 146 -13.05 4.08 6.83
C ALA A 146 -14.09 3.39 7.73
N THR A 147 -13.65 2.42 8.54
CA THR A 147 -14.54 1.66 9.42
C THR A 147 -15.13 2.54 10.52
N VAL A 148 -14.30 3.33 11.23
CA VAL A 148 -14.78 4.13 12.38
C VAL A 148 -15.47 5.41 11.91
N ASN A 149 -14.94 6.08 10.91
CA ASN A 149 -15.49 7.30 10.28
C ASN A 149 -15.60 8.49 11.23
N ILE A 150 -14.57 8.75 12.02
CA ILE A 150 -14.34 10.04 12.68
C ILE A 150 -13.36 10.87 11.83
N PRO A 151 -13.32 12.21 11.96
CA PRO A 151 -12.32 13.04 11.29
C PRO A 151 -10.91 12.44 11.39
N ALA A 152 -10.28 12.21 10.25
CA ALA A 152 -9.02 11.49 10.17
C ALA A 152 -8.13 12.06 9.07
N ILE A 153 -6.84 12.19 9.35
CA ILE A 153 -5.84 12.70 8.42
C ILE A 153 -4.56 11.87 8.49
N VAL A 154 -3.98 11.59 7.33
CA VAL A 154 -2.71 10.86 7.20
C VAL A 154 -1.53 11.83 7.18
N LEU A 155 -0.53 11.53 8.00
CA LEU A 155 0.78 12.17 7.98
C LEU A 155 1.83 11.14 7.55
N SER A 156 2.29 11.23 6.30
CA SER A 156 3.37 10.39 5.80
C SER A 156 4.68 10.69 6.52
N GLY A 157 5.47 9.67 6.85
CA GLY A 157 6.85 9.84 7.35
C GLY A 157 7.85 10.23 6.26
N GLY A 158 7.50 10.00 5.01
CA GLY A 158 8.32 10.29 3.85
C GLY A 158 9.44 9.28 3.57
N PRO A 159 10.01 9.32 2.36
CA PRO A 159 11.09 8.44 1.97
C PRO A 159 12.42 8.79 2.65
N MET A 160 13.35 7.83 2.65
CA MET A 160 14.76 8.08 2.93
C MET A 160 15.36 9.05 1.91
N LEU A 161 16.52 9.62 2.23
CA LEU A 161 17.36 10.34 1.28
C LEU A 161 17.84 9.42 0.17
N ASP A 162 18.39 9.99 -0.90
CA ASP A 162 19.04 9.23 -1.96
C ASP A 162 20.29 8.51 -1.42
N GLY A 163 20.39 7.21 -1.70
CA GLY A 163 21.56 6.41 -1.36
C GLY A 163 22.63 6.47 -2.46
N PHE A 164 23.90 6.40 -2.07
CA PHE A 164 25.01 6.39 -3.01
C PHE A 164 26.03 5.33 -2.64
N TYR A 165 26.34 4.42 -3.57
CA TYR A 165 27.44 3.49 -3.43
C TYR A 165 28.74 4.14 -3.89
N ARG A 166 29.77 4.10 -3.04
CA ARG A 166 31.08 4.74 -3.27
C ARG A 166 31.01 6.21 -3.72
N GLY A 167 29.93 6.91 -3.30
CA GLY A 167 29.74 8.34 -3.56
C GLY A 167 29.36 8.73 -4.98
N GLN A 168 29.14 7.78 -5.88
CA GLN A 168 28.88 8.07 -7.30
C GLN A 168 27.64 7.42 -7.86
N GLU A 169 27.41 6.16 -7.53
CA GLU A 169 26.27 5.39 -8.06
C GLU A 169 25.02 5.59 -7.21
N LEU A 170 23.94 6.06 -7.84
CA LEU A 170 22.64 6.22 -7.19
C LEU A 170 22.02 4.86 -6.88
N ILE A 171 21.78 4.60 -5.60
CA ILE A 171 21.30 3.32 -5.08
C ILE A 171 19.90 3.48 -4.48
N GLY A 172 18.91 2.87 -5.11
CA GLY A 172 17.53 2.83 -4.61
C GLY A 172 17.28 1.65 -3.67
N SER A 173 16.63 1.92 -2.54
CA SER A 173 16.27 0.89 -1.57
C SER A 173 15.42 -0.21 -2.20
N GLY A 174 15.82 -1.46 -2.00
CA GLY A 174 15.21 -2.64 -2.58
C GLY A 174 15.62 -2.87 -4.04
N THR A 175 15.50 -1.90 -4.93
CA THR A 175 15.85 -2.05 -6.35
C THR A 175 17.31 -2.43 -6.53
N ALA A 176 18.23 -1.80 -5.81
CA ALA A 176 19.65 -2.13 -5.85
C ALA A 176 19.93 -3.55 -5.34
N ILE A 177 19.16 -4.04 -4.37
CA ILE A 177 19.33 -5.40 -3.84
C ILE A 177 19.03 -6.44 -4.92
N TRP A 178 17.96 -6.25 -5.70
CA TRP A 178 17.61 -7.17 -6.79
C TRP A 178 18.69 -7.21 -7.87
N GLN A 179 19.26 -6.06 -8.23
CA GLN A 179 20.36 -6.02 -9.20
C GLN A 179 21.64 -6.62 -8.64
N ALA A 180 22.03 -6.27 -7.43
CA ALA A 180 23.23 -6.79 -6.78
C ALA A 180 23.16 -8.31 -6.56
N ARG A 181 21.97 -8.88 -6.29
CA ARG A 181 21.74 -10.32 -6.23
C ARG A 181 22.06 -11.01 -7.57
N LYS A 182 21.58 -10.44 -8.69
CA LYS A 182 21.90 -10.93 -10.03
C LYS A 182 23.41 -10.85 -10.31
N ASP A 183 24.04 -9.75 -9.95
CA ASP A 183 25.48 -9.55 -10.16
C ASP A 183 26.33 -10.50 -9.29
N MET A 184 25.88 -10.85 -8.09
CA MET A 184 26.50 -11.88 -7.25
C MET A 184 26.33 -13.27 -7.88
N SER A 185 25.14 -13.65 -8.34
CA SER A 185 24.90 -14.91 -9.07
C SER A 185 25.72 -15.00 -10.35
N ALA A 186 25.94 -13.87 -11.03
CA ALA A 186 26.82 -13.80 -12.21
C ALA A 186 28.32 -13.88 -11.87
N GLY A 187 28.71 -13.83 -10.59
CA GLY A 187 30.10 -13.79 -10.14
C GLY A 187 30.83 -12.47 -10.38
N LYS A 188 30.08 -11.37 -10.63
CA LYS A 188 30.64 -10.03 -10.85
C LYS A 188 31.02 -9.33 -9.57
N ILE A 189 30.34 -9.62 -8.48
CA ILE A 189 30.60 -9.10 -7.14
C ILE A 189 30.61 -10.24 -6.13
N ASP A 190 31.31 -10.04 -5.03
CA ASP A 190 31.34 -10.95 -3.89
C ASP A 190 30.25 -10.58 -2.84
N GLU A 191 30.10 -11.44 -1.84
CA GLU A 191 29.13 -11.25 -0.75
C GLU A 191 29.39 -9.95 0.03
N ASN A 192 30.67 -9.58 0.27
CA ASN A 192 31.00 -8.37 0.99
C ASN A 192 30.56 -7.12 0.21
N THR A 193 30.82 -7.08 -1.10
CA THR A 193 30.35 -5.99 -1.98
C THR A 193 28.83 -5.94 -2.01
N PHE A 194 28.14 -7.09 -2.02
CA PHE A 194 26.70 -7.14 -1.94
C PHE A 194 26.17 -6.49 -0.66
N MET A 195 26.78 -6.80 0.49
CA MET A 195 26.42 -6.20 1.78
C MET A 195 26.73 -4.69 1.86
N GLU A 196 27.83 -4.24 1.24
CA GLU A 196 28.14 -2.80 1.12
C GLU A 196 27.06 -2.05 0.33
N ILE A 197 26.59 -2.62 -0.79
CA ILE A 197 25.49 -2.06 -1.59
C ILE A 197 24.20 -2.01 -0.77
N ALA A 198 23.90 -3.09 -0.06
CA ALA A 198 22.73 -3.14 0.83
C ALA A 198 22.77 -2.04 1.90
N ALA A 199 23.92 -1.84 2.54
CA ALA A 199 24.09 -0.78 3.53
C ALA A 199 23.94 0.62 2.90
N ALA A 200 24.49 0.85 1.71
CA ALA A 200 24.40 2.13 1.01
C ALA A 200 22.96 2.48 0.58
N SER A 201 22.08 1.49 0.43
CA SER A 201 20.68 1.70 0.02
C SER A 201 19.76 2.24 1.11
N ALA A 202 20.23 2.33 2.36
CA ALA A 202 19.46 2.80 3.52
C ALA A 202 20.15 3.95 4.26
N PRO A 203 20.27 5.14 3.64
CA PRO A 203 21.15 6.22 4.11
C PRO A 203 20.58 7.04 5.28
N SER A 204 19.27 6.97 5.56
CA SER A 204 18.62 7.83 6.56
C SER A 204 17.33 7.21 7.11
N VAL A 205 16.69 7.92 8.04
CA VAL A 205 15.30 7.64 8.45
C VAL A 205 14.35 7.84 7.28
N GLY A 206 13.19 7.19 7.32
CA GLY A 206 12.18 7.21 6.26
C GLY A 206 11.92 5.83 5.69
N HIS A 207 10.87 5.69 4.90
CA HIS A 207 10.56 4.47 4.17
C HIS A 207 11.42 4.36 2.88
N CYS A 208 11.28 3.27 2.12
CA CYS A 208 12.02 3.07 0.86
C CYS A 208 11.88 4.30 -0.05
N ASN A 209 13.03 4.73 -0.63
CA ASN A 209 13.14 5.93 -1.45
C ASN A 209 12.82 5.70 -2.95
N THR A 210 12.50 4.47 -3.35
CA THR A 210 11.97 4.11 -4.67
C THR A 210 10.44 4.21 -4.70
N MET A 211 9.81 4.14 -5.88
CA MET A 211 8.36 3.98 -6.03
C MET A 211 7.92 2.53 -5.74
N GLY A 212 8.45 1.97 -4.66
CA GLY A 212 8.02 0.73 -4.04
C GLY A 212 6.66 0.90 -3.33
N THR A 213 6.20 -0.13 -2.62
CA THR A 213 4.85 -0.10 -2.02
C THR A 213 4.69 1.01 -0.98
N ALA A 214 5.72 1.34 -0.20
CA ALA A 214 5.67 2.41 0.79
C ALA A 214 5.41 3.79 0.15
N SER A 215 6.24 4.22 -0.80
CA SER A 215 6.04 5.49 -1.54
C SER A 215 4.71 5.49 -2.29
N SER A 216 4.36 4.35 -2.92
CA SER A 216 3.09 4.20 -3.65
C SER A 216 1.87 4.41 -2.75
N MET A 217 1.85 3.78 -1.57
CA MET A 217 0.71 3.87 -0.66
C MET A 217 0.60 5.25 0.02
N ASN A 218 1.72 5.91 0.33
CA ASN A 218 1.69 7.28 0.84
C ASN A 218 1.23 8.27 -0.26
N SER A 219 1.68 8.10 -1.50
CA SER A 219 1.17 8.88 -2.65
C SER A 219 -0.32 8.59 -2.92
N MET A 220 -0.76 7.35 -2.74
CA MET A 220 -2.18 6.98 -2.84
C MET A 220 -3.04 7.66 -1.76
N ALA A 221 -2.54 7.75 -0.52
CA ALA A 221 -3.26 8.45 0.56
C ALA A 221 -3.45 9.94 0.21
N GLU A 222 -2.44 10.57 -0.40
CA GLU A 222 -2.54 11.94 -0.91
C GLU A 222 -3.51 12.04 -2.09
N ALA A 223 -3.44 11.09 -3.02
CA ALA A 223 -4.35 10.99 -4.17
C ALA A 223 -5.82 10.79 -3.79
N LEU A 224 -6.07 10.03 -2.71
CA LEU A 224 -7.40 9.87 -2.11
C LEU A 224 -7.91 11.12 -1.38
N GLY A 225 -7.07 12.15 -1.25
CA GLY A 225 -7.40 13.34 -0.49
C GLY A 225 -7.23 13.21 1.04
N MET A 226 -6.64 12.12 1.54
CA MET A 226 -6.49 11.83 2.98
C MET A 226 -5.23 12.42 3.61
N SER A 227 -4.34 13.04 2.82
CA SER A 227 -3.16 13.82 3.28
C SER A 227 -3.24 15.24 2.76
N LEU A 228 -2.55 16.16 3.42
CA LEU A 228 -2.34 17.50 2.87
C LEU A 228 -1.50 17.45 1.57
N PRO A 229 -1.74 18.34 0.60
CA PRO A 229 -0.99 18.37 -0.65
C PRO A 229 0.53 18.43 -0.44
N GLY A 230 1.27 17.60 -1.18
CA GLY A 230 2.73 17.47 -1.10
C GLY A 230 3.24 16.66 0.09
N CYS A 231 2.36 16.11 0.92
CA CYS A 231 2.74 15.36 2.11
C CYS A 231 3.53 14.08 1.80
N ALA A 232 3.16 13.32 0.77
CA ALA A 232 3.65 11.96 0.56
C ALA A 232 5.18 11.86 0.44
N MET A 233 5.80 12.76 -0.34
CA MET A 233 7.18 12.57 -0.82
C MET A 233 8.21 13.49 -0.19
N ILE A 234 7.86 14.34 0.79
CA ILE A 234 8.88 15.07 1.56
C ILE A 234 9.79 14.05 2.25
N PRO A 235 11.12 14.07 2.04
CA PRO A 235 12.00 13.10 2.71
C PRO A 235 11.92 13.18 4.24
N GLY A 236 12.05 12.03 4.91
CA GLY A 236 11.94 11.93 6.36
C GLY A 236 12.84 12.91 7.14
N PRO A 237 14.14 13.10 6.78
CA PRO A 237 15.05 14.01 7.48
C PRO A 237 14.87 15.50 7.15
N TYR A 238 14.04 15.85 6.17
CA TYR A 238 13.89 17.26 5.76
C TYR A 238 13.11 18.07 6.81
N ARG A 239 13.49 19.36 6.99
CA ARG A 239 12.78 20.30 7.87
C ARG A 239 11.30 20.45 7.50
N GLU A 240 11.00 20.38 6.20
CA GLU A 240 9.65 20.45 5.63
C GLU A 240 8.76 19.32 6.14
N ARG A 241 9.33 18.19 6.52
CA ARG A 241 8.60 17.07 7.15
C ARG A 241 8.03 17.47 8.52
N GLY A 242 8.83 18.15 9.34
CA GLY A 242 8.36 18.72 10.61
C GLY A 242 7.34 19.85 10.43
N GLN A 243 7.48 20.67 9.38
CA GLN A 243 6.50 21.71 9.03
C GLN A 243 5.16 21.07 8.60
N MET A 244 5.20 20.01 7.80
CA MET A 244 4.02 19.25 7.39
C MET A 244 3.31 18.60 8.61
N ALA A 245 4.08 18.06 9.55
CA ALA A 245 3.53 17.50 10.79
C ALA A 245 2.78 18.58 11.60
N TYR A 246 3.35 19.78 11.66
CA TYR A 246 2.70 20.91 12.33
C TYR A 246 1.41 21.35 11.61
N ALA A 247 1.45 21.50 10.28
CA ALA A 247 0.27 21.84 9.48
C ALA A 247 -0.84 20.78 9.62
N THR A 248 -0.47 19.51 9.63
CA THR A 248 -1.41 18.38 9.84
C THR A 248 -2.08 18.45 11.22
N GLY A 249 -1.30 18.80 12.26
CA GLY A 249 -1.83 18.95 13.62
C GLY A 249 -2.80 20.12 13.78
N LEU A 250 -2.57 21.26 13.08
CA LEU A 250 -3.53 22.36 13.02
C LEU A 250 -4.80 21.91 12.30
N ARG A 251 -4.66 21.29 11.13
CA ARG A 251 -5.77 20.93 10.24
C ARG A 251 -6.74 19.94 10.87
N ILE A 252 -6.28 18.91 11.59
CA ILE A 252 -7.18 17.93 12.20
C ILE A 252 -8.15 18.55 13.20
N VAL A 253 -7.74 19.59 13.93
CA VAL A 253 -8.62 20.33 14.87
C VAL A 253 -9.73 21.06 14.11
N GLU A 254 -9.38 21.67 12.97
CA GLU A 254 -10.38 22.30 12.09
C GLU A 254 -11.33 21.26 11.51
N MET A 255 -10.83 20.12 11.01
CA MET A 255 -11.66 19.02 10.48
C MET A 255 -12.69 18.52 11.52
N VAL A 256 -12.31 18.43 12.79
CA VAL A 256 -13.26 18.06 13.87
C VAL A 256 -14.33 19.14 14.03
N ASN A 257 -13.97 20.41 13.96
CA ASN A 257 -14.94 21.51 14.04
C ASN A 257 -15.88 21.55 12.82
N GLU A 258 -15.38 21.23 11.64
CA GLU A 258 -16.13 21.14 10.37
C GLU A 258 -16.95 19.85 10.26
N ASP A 259 -16.64 18.84 11.07
CA ASP A 259 -17.14 17.47 10.94
C ASP A 259 -16.77 16.80 9.60
N LEU A 260 -15.60 17.13 9.05
CA LEU A 260 -15.11 16.56 7.80
C LEU A 260 -14.55 15.15 8.05
N ARG A 261 -15.21 14.14 7.50
CA ARG A 261 -14.97 12.73 7.79
C ARG A 261 -14.40 11.98 6.59
N PRO A 262 -13.79 10.80 6.79
CA PRO A 262 -13.34 9.93 5.70
C PRO A 262 -14.42 9.64 4.65
N SER A 263 -15.69 9.51 5.05
CA SER A 263 -16.80 9.27 4.11
C SER A 263 -17.11 10.45 3.17
N ASP A 264 -16.71 11.66 3.54
CA ASP A 264 -16.90 12.85 2.72
C ASP A 264 -15.76 12.99 1.69
N ILE A 265 -14.64 12.29 1.92
CA ILE A 265 -13.40 12.38 1.14
C ILE A 265 -13.21 11.12 0.28
N MET A 266 -13.25 9.93 0.89
CA MET A 266 -13.03 8.66 0.19
C MET A 266 -14.31 8.21 -0.55
N THR A 267 -14.74 9.03 -1.51
CA THR A 267 -15.86 8.76 -2.43
C THR A 267 -15.40 7.91 -3.61
N ARG A 268 -16.31 7.43 -4.44
CA ARG A 268 -15.98 6.68 -5.66
C ARG A 268 -15.02 7.48 -6.55
N GLU A 269 -15.26 8.77 -6.73
CA GLU A 269 -14.42 9.66 -7.54
C GLU A 269 -12.98 9.77 -6.98
N ALA A 270 -12.82 9.77 -5.66
CA ALA A 270 -11.49 9.77 -5.03
C ALA A 270 -10.75 8.46 -5.28
N PHE A 271 -11.43 7.31 -5.26
CA PHE A 271 -10.81 6.02 -5.62
C PHE A 271 -10.41 5.95 -7.10
N GLU A 272 -11.22 6.49 -8.01
CA GLU A 272 -10.88 6.60 -9.43
C GLU A 272 -9.66 7.50 -9.65
N ASN A 273 -9.60 8.64 -8.98
CA ASN A 273 -8.44 9.52 -8.98
C ASN A 273 -7.19 8.79 -8.48
N ALA A 274 -7.29 8.05 -7.38
CA ALA A 274 -6.18 7.30 -6.82
C ALA A 274 -5.61 6.28 -7.83
N ILE A 275 -6.45 5.53 -8.54
CA ILE A 275 -6.02 4.58 -9.58
C ILE A 275 -5.22 5.30 -10.66
N ARG A 276 -5.74 6.42 -11.19
CA ARG A 276 -5.08 7.18 -12.28
C ARG A 276 -3.75 7.78 -11.84
N ILE A 277 -3.70 8.36 -10.64
CA ILE A 277 -2.49 8.97 -10.11
C ILE A 277 -1.41 7.92 -9.89
N VAL A 278 -1.69 6.81 -9.19
CA VAL A 278 -0.69 5.78 -8.95
C VAL A 278 -0.27 5.06 -10.24
N THR A 279 -1.14 5.03 -11.25
CA THR A 279 -0.78 4.57 -12.60
C THR A 279 0.26 5.50 -13.22
N ALA A 280 0.04 6.80 -13.22
CA ALA A 280 0.97 7.79 -13.75
C ALA A 280 2.32 7.81 -13.01
N LEU A 281 2.32 7.46 -11.73
CA LEU A 281 3.54 7.31 -10.92
C LEU A 281 4.32 6.01 -11.21
N GLY A 282 3.75 5.04 -11.92
CA GLY A 282 4.33 3.70 -12.06
C GLY A 282 4.42 2.96 -10.74
N ALA A 283 3.39 3.07 -9.90
CA ALA A 283 3.35 2.56 -8.54
C ALA A 283 3.35 1.03 -8.44
N SER A 284 3.50 0.51 -7.22
CA SER A 284 3.54 -0.92 -6.91
C SER A 284 2.23 -1.63 -7.27
N SER A 285 2.32 -2.86 -7.78
CA SER A 285 1.15 -3.75 -7.98
C SER A 285 0.42 -4.08 -6.68
N ASN A 286 1.07 -3.96 -5.53
CA ASN A 286 0.43 -4.12 -4.22
C ASN A 286 -0.66 -3.07 -3.96
N CYS A 287 -0.64 -1.93 -4.65
CA CYS A 287 -1.70 -0.91 -4.57
C CYS A 287 -3.08 -1.47 -4.95
N VAL A 288 -3.14 -2.43 -5.87
CA VAL A 288 -4.40 -3.01 -6.38
C VAL A 288 -5.25 -3.53 -5.22
N TRP A 289 -4.75 -4.50 -4.49
CA TRP A 289 -5.50 -5.13 -3.41
C TRP A 289 -5.61 -4.25 -2.16
N HIS A 290 -4.65 -3.33 -1.91
CA HIS A 290 -4.76 -2.38 -0.80
C HIS A 290 -5.89 -1.37 -1.02
N LEU A 291 -6.04 -0.84 -2.21
CA LEU A 291 -7.09 0.13 -2.51
C LEU A 291 -8.47 -0.53 -2.47
N ILE A 292 -8.61 -1.76 -2.99
CA ILE A 292 -9.84 -2.56 -2.88
C ILE A 292 -10.19 -2.80 -1.41
N ALA A 293 -9.21 -3.12 -0.56
CA ALA A 293 -9.43 -3.30 0.87
C ALA A 293 -9.99 -2.04 1.54
N ILE A 294 -9.41 -0.88 1.25
CA ILE A 294 -9.86 0.41 1.79
C ILE A 294 -11.28 0.73 1.31
N ALA A 295 -11.56 0.53 0.01
CA ALA A 295 -12.87 0.78 -0.58
C ALA A 295 -13.95 -0.10 0.06
N ARG A 296 -13.69 -1.40 0.26
CA ARG A 296 -14.62 -2.32 0.93
C ARG A 296 -14.95 -1.90 2.36
N HIS A 297 -13.95 -1.42 3.13
CA HIS A 297 -14.19 -0.90 4.48
C HIS A 297 -14.94 0.45 4.48
N MET A 298 -14.84 1.24 3.41
CA MET A 298 -15.63 2.46 3.22
C MET A 298 -17.06 2.19 2.72
N GLY A 299 -17.31 1.00 2.16
CA GLY A 299 -18.57 0.65 1.50
C GLY A 299 -18.67 1.22 0.08
N VAL A 300 -17.52 1.45 -0.55
CA VAL A 300 -17.42 1.83 -1.97
C VAL A 300 -17.13 0.59 -2.78
N GLU A 301 -17.91 0.33 -3.81
CA GLU A 301 -17.67 -0.76 -4.74
C GLU A 301 -16.44 -0.44 -5.58
N LEU A 302 -15.43 -1.30 -5.52
CA LEU A 302 -14.22 -1.23 -6.30
C LEU A 302 -13.72 -2.65 -6.58
N THR A 303 -13.45 -2.93 -7.85
CA THR A 303 -13.01 -4.25 -8.33
C THR A 303 -11.63 -4.20 -8.96
N VAL A 304 -11.06 -5.36 -9.26
CA VAL A 304 -9.80 -5.45 -9.99
C VAL A 304 -9.93 -4.84 -11.39
N ASP A 305 -11.10 -4.97 -12.05
CA ASP A 305 -11.35 -4.43 -13.39
C ASP A 305 -11.34 -2.90 -13.44
N ASP A 306 -11.64 -2.23 -12.34
CA ASP A 306 -11.53 -0.78 -12.24
C ASP A 306 -10.09 -0.29 -12.47
N TRP A 307 -9.10 -1.07 -12.06
CA TRP A 307 -7.69 -0.75 -12.27
C TRP A 307 -7.32 -0.68 -13.76
N GLN A 308 -7.91 -1.54 -14.56
CA GLN A 308 -7.75 -1.49 -15.98
C GLN A 308 -8.54 -0.34 -16.58
N THR A 309 -9.82 -0.21 -16.23
CA THR A 309 -10.73 0.82 -16.77
C THR A 309 -10.20 2.23 -16.53
N TYR A 310 -9.79 2.54 -15.31
CA TYR A 310 -9.30 3.89 -14.94
C TYR A 310 -7.81 4.09 -15.19
N GLY A 311 -7.04 3.02 -15.30
CA GLY A 311 -5.63 3.08 -15.69
C GLY A 311 -5.39 3.15 -17.19
N GLU A 312 -6.39 2.81 -18.02
CA GLU A 312 -6.29 2.86 -19.48
C GLU A 312 -6.12 4.29 -19.99
N GLY A 313 -5.14 4.50 -20.88
CA GLY A 313 -4.82 5.82 -21.41
C GLY A 313 -4.17 6.77 -20.42
N VAL A 314 -3.72 6.28 -19.27
CA VAL A 314 -2.87 7.03 -18.33
C VAL A 314 -1.41 6.66 -18.59
N PRO A 315 -0.56 7.64 -18.94
CA PRO A 315 0.84 7.39 -19.24
C PRO A 315 1.71 7.29 -17.99
N LEU A 316 2.92 6.74 -18.14
CA LEU A 316 3.97 6.85 -17.13
C LEU A 316 4.60 8.24 -17.17
N MET A 317 4.39 9.03 -16.14
CA MET A 317 4.87 10.41 -16.07
C MET A 317 6.09 10.57 -15.15
N VAL A 318 6.30 9.69 -14.18
CA VAL A 318 7.34 9.86 -13.16
C VAL A 318 8.53 8.92 -13.41
N ASN A 319 9.70 9.53 -13.60
CA ASN A 319 10.97 8.86 -13.88
C ASN A 319 11.65 8.40 -12.58
N MET A 320 11.03 7.49 -11.87
CA MET A 320 11.47 7.01 -10.57
C MET A 320 11.66 5.50 -10.58
N GLN A 321 12.71 5.00 -9.92
CA GLN A 321 12.94 3.55 -9.78
C GLN A 321 11.72 2.85 -9.13
N PRO A 322 11.37 1.62 -9.55
CA PRO A 322 12.08 0.73 -10.49
C PRO A 322 11.78 0.99 -11.98
N ALA A 323 10.74 1.75 -12.33
CA ALA A 323 10.37 1.99 -13.73
C ALA A 323 11.24 3.04 -14.42
N GLY A 324 11.95 3.87 -13.67
CA GLY A 324 12.80 4.97 -14.12
C GLY A 324 14.14 5.03 -13.42
N LYS A 325 14.72 6.25 -13.38
CA LYS A 325 16.10 6.48 -12.95
C LYS A 325 16.22 7.07 -11.55
N TYR A 326 15.37 8.02 -11.19
CA TYR A 326 15.51 8.84 -9.99
C TYR A 326 14.90 8.18 -8.74
N LEU A 327 15.04 8.83 -7.60
CA LEU A 327 14.52 8.41 -6.30
C LEU A 327 13.60 9.47 -5.70
N GLY A 328 13.07 9.21 -4.51
CA GLY A 328 12.07 10.03 -3.84
C GLY A 328 12.47 11.48 -3.59
N GLU A 329 13.75 11.72 -3.30
CA GLU A 329 14.27 13.09 -3.07
C GLU A 329 14.19 13.93 -4.34
N ALA A 330 14.55 13.38 -5.50
CA ALA A 330 14.43 14.05 -6.79
C ALA A 330 12.96 14.32 -7.15
N PHE A 331 12.07 13.37 -6.88
CA PHE A 331 10.64 13.54 -7.12
C PHE A 331 10.04 14.63 -6.22
N HIS A 332 10.40 14.66 -4.94
CA HIS A 332 10.01 15.76 -4.05
C HIS A 332 10.48 17.13 -4.59
N LYS A 333 11.76 17.24 -4.98
CA LYS A 333 12.32 18.49 -5.53
C LYS A 333 11.67 18.92 -6.85
N ALA A 334 11.14 17.96 -7.62
CA ALA A 334 10.38 18.24 -8.84
C ALA A 334 8.94 18.73 -8.58
N GLY A 335 8.47 18.67 -7.32
CA GLY A 335 7.13 19.09 -6.91
C GLY A 335 6.28 17.97 -6.30
N GLY A 336 6.70 16.72 -6.39
CA GLY A 336 6.00 15.58 -5.82
C GLY A 336 4.69 15.23 -6.55
N VAL A 337 3.68 14.78 -5.80
CA VAL A 337 2.39 14.33 -6.35
C VAL A 337 1.55 15.48 -6.95
N PRO A 338 1.47 16.68 -6.37
CA PRO A 338 0.58 17.75 -6.84
C PRO A 338 0.74 18.15 -8.32
N PRO A 339 1.95 18.36 -8.90
CA PRO A 339 2.07 18.68 -10.32
C PRO A 339 1.65 17.54 -11.25
N VAL A 340 1.80 16.28 -10.84
CA VAL A 340 1.26 15.13 -11.58
C VAL A 340 -0.27 15.17 -11.60
N MET A 341 -0.89 15.47 -10.45
CA MET A 341 -2.34 15.62 -10.34
C MET A 341 -2.84 16.78 -11.19
N ARG A 342 -2.14 17.90 -11.18
CA ARG A 342 -2.51 19.08 -12.01
C ARG A 342 -2.49 18.74 -13.50
N ASP A 343 -1.41 18.13 -13.99
CA ASP A 343 -1.27 17.77 -15.40
C ASP A 343 -2.35 16.76 -15.84
N LEU A 344 -2.63 15.74 -15.02
CA LEU A 344 -3.73 14.81 -15.26
C LEU A 344 -5.11 15.50 -15.27
N LEU A 345 -5.31 16.50 -14.39
CA LEU A 345 -6.56 17.27 -14.34
C LEU A 345 -6.74 18.14 -15.59
N GLU A 346 -5.68 18.80 -16.07
CA GLU A 346 -5.67 19.61 -17.29
C GLU A 346 -5.97 18.76 -18.57
N HIS A 347 -5.78 17.43 -18.49
CA HIS A 347 -6.10 16.48 -19.55
C HIS A 347 -7.38 15.66 -19.29
N ASP A 348 -8.29 16.16 -18.45
CA ASP A 348 -9.58 15.52 -18.12
C ASP A 348 -9.45 14.08 -17.59
N LYS A 349 -8.34 13.78 -16.90
CA LYS A 349 -8.09 12.46 -16.31
C LYS A 349 -8.46 12.37 -14.82
N LEU A 350 -8.79 13.46 -14.14
CA LEU A 350 -9.16 13.46 -12.73
C LEU A 350 -10.51 14.11 -12.47
N ASN A 351 -11.16 13.63 -11.41
CA ASN A 351 -12.36 14.22 -10.83
C ASN A 351 -11.94 15.40 -9.93
N GLY A 352 -11.83 16.60 -10.50
CA GLY A 352 -11.33 17.78 -9.81
C GLY A 352 -12.21 18.27 -8.65
N GLY A 353 -13.50 17.89 -8.62
CA GLY A 353 -14.45 18.24 -7.56
C GLY A 353 -14.37 17.36 -6.31
N ALA A 354 -13.56 16.29 -6.29
CA ALA A 354 -13.41 15.44 -5.13
C ALA A 354 -12.84 16.22 -3.92
N MET A 355 -13.48 16.07 -2.75
CA MET A 355 -13.10 16.75 -1.51
C MET A 355 -11.83 16.14 -0.90
N THR A 356 -11.06 16.94 -0.18
CA THR A 356 -9.85 16.49 0.52
C THR A 356 -9.82 16.94 1.98
N VAL A 357 -8.89 16.40 2.76
CA VAL A 357 -8.67 16.80 4.17
C VAL A 357 -8.32 18.28 4.34
N SER A 358 -7.84 18.96 3.29
CA SER A 358 -7.56 20.40 3.35
C SER A 358 -8.83 21.26 3.47
N GLY A 359 -10.01 20.69 3.28
CA GLY A 359 -11.28 21.43 3.17
C GLY A 359 -11.51 22.04 1.79
N LYS A 360 -10.62 21.71 0.83
CA LYS A 360 -10.68 22.15 -0.58
C LYS A 360 -10.81 20.93 -1.49
N THR A 361 -11.30 21.17 -2.69
CA THR A 361 -11.34 20.16 -3.75
C THR A 361 -9.94 19.85 -4.29
N VAL A 362 -9.83 18.74 -5.04
CA VAL A 362 -8.59 18.38 -5.75
C VAL A 362 -8.15 19.52 -6.66
N ALA A 363 -9.06 20.07 -7.47
CA ALA A 363 -8.74 21.17 -8.40
C ALA A 363 -8.19 22.41 -7.68
N GLU A 364 -8.79 22.82 -6.57
CA GLU A 364 -8.32 23.96 -5.77
C GLU A 364 -6.95 23.71 -5.14
N ASN A 365 -6.66 22.48 -4.71
CA ASN A 365 -5.40 22.12 -4.08
C ASN A 365 -4.22 22.13 -5.05
N VAL A 366 -4.44 21.82 -6.34
CA VAL A 366 -3.37 21.68 -7.33
C VAL A 366 -3.29 22.86 -8.29
N ALA A 367 -4.14 23.88 -8.13
CA ALA A 367 -4.23 25.04 -9.06
C ALA A 367 -2.88 25.73 -9.31
N ASP A 368 -2.07 25.86 -8.27
CA ASP A 368 -0.76 26.52 -8.32
C ASP A 368 0.42 25.51 -8.26
N ALA A 369 0.16 24.21 -8.44
CA ALA A 369 1.22 23.22 -8.40
C ALA A 369 2.14 23.33 -9.62
N GLU A 370 3.45 23.41 -9.42
CA GLU A 370 4.44 23.56 -10.47
C GLU A 370 5.36 22.35 -10.57
N ASN A 371 5.69 21.94 -11.79
CA ASN A 371 6.71 20.96 -12.08
C ASN A 371 8.06 21.66 -12.25
N PHE A 372 8.95 21.49 -11.27
CA PHE A 372 10.27 22.15 -11.26
C PHE A 372 11.35 21.35 -12.01
N ASN A 373 11.06 20.10 -12.42
CA ASN A 373 12.03 19.30 -13.16
C ASN A 373 11.34 18.31 -14.14
N PRO A 374 11.28 18.67 -15.44
CA PRO A 374 10.63 17.84 -16.46
C PRO A 374 11.42 16.56 -16.83
N GLU A 375 12.64 16.37 -16.31
CA GLU A 375 13.36 15.08 -16.44
C GLU A 375 12.92 14.06 -15.38
N VAL A 376 12.31 14.52 -14.29
CA VAL A 376 11.79 13.69 -13.21
C VAL A 376 10.28 13.48 -13.37
N ILE A 377 9.52 14.56 -13.64
CA ILE A 377 8.09 14.51 -13.93
C ILE A 377 7.90 14.90 -15.40
N TYR A 378 7.66 13.91 -16.23
CA TYR A 378 7.41 14.12 -17.66
C TYR A 378 5.98 14.67 -17.88
N PRO A 379 5.80 15.60 -18.82
CA PRO A 379 4.46 16.10 -19.13
C PRO A 379 3.61 14.98 -19.78
N PHE A 380 2.31 15.06 -19.57
CA PHE A 380 1.34 14.09 -20.10
C PHE A 380 1.49 13.86 -21.61
N GLU A 381 1.73 14.91 -22.39
CA GLU A 381 1.89 14.82 -23.85
C GLU A 381 3.22 14.20 -24.31
N LYS A 382 4.24 14.19 -23.45
CA LYS A 382 5.55 13.58 -23.73
C LYS A 382 5.98 12.67 -22.57
N PRO A 383 5.21 11.61 -22.28
CA PRO A 383 5.49 10.76 -21.14
C PRO A 383 6.69 9.84 -21.38
N MET A 384 7.22 9.27 -20.30
CA MET A 384 8.23 8.20 -20.40
C MET A 384 7.70 7.00 -21.19
N MET A 385 6.42 6.65 -20.97
CA MET A 385 5.74 5.54 -21.62
C MET A 385 4.27 5.91 -21.79
N LYS A 386 3.71 5.66 -22.99
CA LYS A 386 2.32 6.03 -23.31
C LYS A 386 1.29 5.24 -22.51
N GLU A 387 1.61 4.01 -22.13
CA GLU A 387 0.75 3.13 -21.34
C GLU A 387 1.51 2.62 -20.14
N ALA A 388 1.01 2.94 -18.94
CA ALA A 388 1.68 2.62 -17.68
C ALA A 388 0.85 1.74 -16.74
N GLY A 389 -0.39 1.45 -17.09
CA GLY A 389 -1.37 0.82 -16.22
C GLY A 389 -1.06 -0.61 -15.82
N TYR A 390 -2.07 -1.24 -15.28
CA TYR A 390 -2.04 -2.64 -14.89
C TYR A 390 -2.90 -3.44 -15.86
N ALA A 391 -2.33 -4.49 -16.46
CA ALA A 391 -3.12 -5.45 -17.21
C ALA A 391 -3.80 -6.41 -16.23
N VAL A 392 -5.11 -6.45 -16.24
CA VAL A 392 -5.88 -7.48 -15.55
C VAL A 392 -6.02 -8.67 -16.48
N LEU A 393 -5.42 -9.78 -16.11
CA LEU A 393 -5.41 -11.00 -16.91
C LEU A 393 -6.48 -11.98 -16.43
N ARG A 394 -7.03 -12.73 -17.40
CA ARG A 394 -7.92 -13.87 -17.18
C ARG A 394 -7.25 -15.14 -17.75
N GLY A 395 -7.68 -16.32 -17.36
CA GLY A 395 -7.14 -17.55 -17.91
C GLY A 395 -8.08 -18.74 -17.75
N ASN A 396 -7.80 -19.81 -18.49
CA ASN A 396 -8.57 -21.05 -18.38
C ASN A 396 -8.32 -21.81 -17.08
N PHE A 397 -7.41 -21.31 -16.21
CA PHE A 397 -7.07 -21.90 -14.93
C PHE A 397 -7.10 -20.92 -13.75
N PHE A 398 -7.54 -19.68 -13.95
CA PHE A 398 -7.75 -18.71 -12.87
C PHE A 398 -8.73 -17.61 -13.30
N ASP A 399 -9.29 -16.91 -12.32
CA ASP A 399 -10.28 -15.87 -12.56
C ASP A 399 -9.62 -14.49 -12.78
N THR A 400 -8.61 -14.15 -11.99
CA THR A 400 -7.90 -12.88 -12.08
C THR A 400 -6.41 -13.01 -11.81
N ALA A 401 -5.62 -12.19 -12.50
CA ALA A 401 -4.22 -11.90 -12.17
C ALA A 401 -3.90 -10.47 -12.61
N VAL A 402 -2.81 -9.90 -12.12
CA VAL A 402 -2.40 -8.53 -12.42
C VAL A 402 -0.95 -8.51 -12.91
N MET A 403 -0.71 -7.80 -14.02
CA MET A 403 0.61 -7.53 -14.55
C MET A 403 0.86 -6.03 -14.63
N LYS A 404 1.96 -5.56 -14.05
CA LYS A 404 2.37 -4.15 -14.11
C LYS A 404 3.06 -3.87 -15.44
N ILE A 405 2.47 -3.02 -16.28
CA ILE A 405 2.96 -2.75 -17.64
C ILE A 405 4.19 -1.83 -17.62
N SER A 406 4.27 -0.88 -16.69
CA SER A 406 5.34 0.13 -16.64
C SER A 406 6.75 -0.42 -16.38
N VAL A 407 6.88 -1.68 -15.96
CA VAL A 407 8.18 -2.36 -15.75
C VAL A 407 8.53 -3.36 -16.84
N ILE A 408 7.70 -3.50 -17.87
CA ILE A 408 8.03 -4.33 -19.05
C ILE A 408 9.09 -3.59 -19.86
N GLY A 409 10.36 -3.87 -19.57
CA GLY A 409 11.51 -3.20 -20.17
C GLY A 409 11.66 -3.48 -21.67
N LYS A 410 12.44 -2.63 -22.35
CA LYS A 410 12.67 -2.74 -23.81
C LYS A 410 13.24 -4.11 -24.20
N LYS A 411 14.25 -4.62 -23.48
CA LYS A 411 14.85 -5.94 -23.75
C LYS A 411 13.83 -7.07 -23.68
N PHE A 412 12.97 -7.05 -22.65
CA PHE A 412 11.92 -8.07 -22.51
C PHE A 412 10.90 -7.99 -23.65
N ARG A 413 10.46 -6.77 -24.03
CA ARG A 413 9.54 -6.57 -25.16
C ARG A 413 10.13 -7.06 -26.47
N GLU A 414 11.39 -6.71 -26.77
CA GLU A 414 12.10 -7.15 -27.98
C GLU A 414 12.23 -8.67 -28.04
N LYS A 415 12.56 -9.31 -26.90
CA LYS A 415 12.79 -10.75 -26.84
C LYS A 415 11.50 -11.58 -26.88
N TYR A 416 10.51 -11.19 -26.10
CA TYR A 416 9.32 -12.04 -25.83
C TYR A 416 8.04 -11.54 -26.48
N LEU A 417 7.91 -10.25 -26.76
CA LEU A 417 6.63 -9.62 -27.16
C LEU A 417 6.66 -8.95 -28.53
N SER A 418 7.76 -9.06 -29.31
CA SER A 418 7.90 -8.40 -30.61
C SER A 418 8.07 -9.40 -31.76
N ARG A 419 7.65 -10.66 -31.58
CA ARG A 419 7.71 -11.68 -32.62
C ARG A 419 6.76 -11.31 -33.78
N PRO A 420 7.23 -11.23 -35.05
CA PRO A 420 6.39 -10.88 -36.18
C PRO A 420 5.16 -11.79 -36.32
N GLY A 421 3.97 -11.19 -36.37
CA GLY A 421 2.68 -11.89 -36.42
C GLY A 421 2.17 -12.46 -35.09
N LEU A 422 2.94 -12.27 -34.03
CA LEU A 422 2.59 -12.66 -32.64
C LEU A 422 2.97 -11.53 -31.67
N GLU A 423 2.79 -10.27 -32.09
CA GLU A 423 3.07 -9.11 -31.28
C GLU A 423 2.25 -9.15 -29.97
N ASN A 424 2.92 -8.93 -28.84
CA ASN A 424 2.36 -9.04 -27.49
C ASN A 424 1.85 -10.46 -27.10
N ILE A 425 2.28 -11.50 -27.84
CA ILE A 425 1.94 -12.89 -27.57
C ILE A 425 3.22 -13.68 -27.30
N MET A 426 3.23 -14.43 -26.21
CA MET A 426 4.35 -15.27 -25.80
C MET A 426 3.87 -16.69 -25.49
N ASP A 427 4.53 -17.68 -26.08
CA ASP A 427 4.41 -19.08 -25.69
C ASP A 427 5.65 -19.48 -24.89
N ALA A 428 5.45 -20.11 -23.72
CA ALA A 428 6.53 -20.52 -22.85
C ALA A 428 6.20 -21.84 -22.13
N ARG A 429 7.24 -22.58 -21.77
CA ARG A 429 7.10 -23.80 -20.97
C ARG A 429 7.09 -23.47 -19.48
N ALA A 430 6.11 -23.95 -18.75
CA ALA A 430 5.98 -23.73 -17.31
C ALA A 430 7.04 -24.51 -16.53
N ILE A 431 7.62 -23.86 -15.53
CA ILE A 431 8.40 -24.47 -14.45
C ILE A 431 7.70 -24.09 -13.13
N VAL A 432 7.24 -25.06 -12.36
CA VAL A 432 6.41 -24.83 -11.18
C VAL A 432 7.21 -25.12 -9.90
N PHE A 433 7.16 -24.17 -8.97
CA PHE A 433 7.74 -24.27 -7.63
C PHE A 433 6.64 -24.22 -6.55
N GLU A 434 6.79 -25.09 -5.54
CA GLU A 434 5.89 -25.23 -4.40
C GLU A 434 6.33 -24.30 -3.24
N GLY A 435 6.23 -22.99 -3.46
CA GLY A 435 6.67 -21.99 -2.49
C GLY A 435 8.14 -21.59 -2.63
N SER A 436 8.56 -20.72 -1.71
CA SER A 436 9.87 -20.05 -1.73
C SER A 436 11.02 -21.02 -1.50
N GLU A 437 10.85 -21.95 -0.59
CA GLU A 437 11.87 -22.93 -0.22
C GLU A 437 12.18 -23.84 -1.41
N ASP A 438 11.15 -24.43 -2.04
CA ASP A 438 11.31 -25.27 -3.23
C ASP A 438 11.97 -24.52 -4.41
N TYR A 439 11.61 -23.23 -4.59
CA TYR A 439 12.29 -22.39 -5.58
C TYR A 439 13.78 -22.26 -5.29
N HIS A 440 14.19 -21.96 -4.07
CA HIS A 440 15.58 -21.79 -3.72
C HIS A 440 16.39 -23.09 -3.85
N ASP A 441 15.79 -24.22 -3.50
CA ASP A 441 16.41 -25.53 -3.57
C ASP A 441 16.60 -26.01 -5.01
N ARG A 442 15.66 -25.68 -5.91
CA ARG A 442 15.59 -26.29 -7.24
C ARG A 442 15.87 -25.36 -8.41
N ILE A 443 15.98 -24.06 -8.22
CA ILE A 443 16.17 -23.13 -9.35
C ILE A 443 17.42 -23.45 -10.19
N ASN A 444 18.47 -24.00 -9.58
CA ASN A 444 19.71 -24.42 -10.25
C ASN A 444 19.73 -25.92 -10.60
N ASP A 445 18.63 -26.65 -10.42
CA ASP A 445 18.54 -28.06 -10.80
C ASP A 445 18.49 -28.21 -12.32
N LYS A 446 19.54 -28.78 -12.89
CA LYS A 446 19.67 -29.00 -14.35
C LYS A 446 18.63 -29.94 -14.93
N SER A 447 17.99 -30.80 -14.11
CA SER A 447 16.94 -31.72 -14.58
C SER A 447 15.66 -30.97 -15.02
N LEU A 448 15.44 -29.75 -14.54
CA LEU A 448 14.33 -28.88 -14.95
C LEU A 448 14.49 -28.32 -16.36
N ASN A 449 15.71 -28.39 -16.92
CA ASN A 449 16.04 -27.88 -18.26
C ASN A 449 15.51 -26.45 -18.48
N ILE A 450 15.74 -25.54 -17.51
CA ILE A 450 15.28 -24.16 -17.61
C ILE A 450 16.11 -23.43 -18.67
N ASP A 451 15.42 -22.86 -19.64
CA ASP A 451 15.98 -22.06 -20.73
C ASP A 451 15.22 -20.73 -20.91
N GLU A 452 15.60 -19.94 -21.89
CA GLU A 452 14.99 -18.64 -22.19
C GLU A 452 13.52 -18.70 -22.66
N ASN A 453 12.99 -19.89 -22.99
CA ASN A 453 11.61 -20.10 -23.40
C ASN A 453 10.73 -20.61 -22.25
N CYS A 454 11.22 -20.51 -21.00
CA CYS A 454 10.46 -20.90 -19.82
C CYS A 454 9.79 -19.71 -19.14
N ILE A 455 8.67 -19.99 -18.47
CA ILE A 455 8.03 -19.12 -17.49
C ILE A 455 8.08 -19.79 -16.12
N LEU A 456 8.56 -19.07 -15.11
CA LEU A 456 8.67 -19.58 -13.75
C LEU A 456 7.37 -19.31 -13.00
N PHE A 457 6.76 -20.34 -12.43
CA PHE A 457 5.60 -20.23 -11.57
C PHE A 457 5.96 -20.56 -10.13
N ILE A 458 5.41 -19.79 -9.19
CA ILE A 458 5.44 -20.11 -7.77
C ILE A 458 4.01 -20.12 -7.25
N ARG A 459 3.65 -21.16 -6.49
CA ARG A 459 2.31 -21.35 -5.94
C ARG A 459 2.32 -21.68 -4.45
N GLY A 460 1.15 -21.68 -3.80
CA GLY A 460 1.02 -21.84 -2.36
C GLY A 460 1.48 -20.60 -1.59
N THR A 461 1.55 -19.46 -2.26
CA THR A 461 2.07 -18.20 -1.71
C THR A 461 1.01 -17.08 -1.65
N GLY A 462 -0.25 -17.45 -1.90
CA GLY A 462 -1.41 -16.57 -1.76
C GLY A 462 -1.79 -16.27 -0.30
N PRO A 463 -2.92 -15.57 -0.08
CA PRO A 463 -3.34 -15.12 1.25
C PRO A 463 -3.39 -16.20 2.32
N LEU A 464 -3.89 -17.39 1.99
CA LEU A 464 -4.08 -18.48 2.93
C LEU A 464 -2.92 -19.48 2.90
N GLY A 465 -2.39 -19.77 1.73
CA GLY A 465 -1.25 -20.68 1.55
C GLY A 465 -0.02 -20.21 2.32
N TRP A 466 0.37 -18.94 2.09
CA TRP A 466 1.39 -18.25 2.87
C TRP A 466 0.72 -17.10 3.62
N PRO A 467 0.42 -17.24 4.92
CA PRO A 467 -0.50 -16.33 5.59
C PRO A 467 -0.07 -14.86 5.42
N GLY A 468 -0.92 -14.11 4.71
CA GLY A 468 -0.67 -12.72 4.34
C GLY A 468 -0.11 -12.51 2.93
N SER A 469 0.05 -13.53 2.11
CA SER A 469 0.56 -13.47 0.73
C SER A 469 1.99 -12.93 0.63
N ALA A 470 2.97 -13.81 0.55
CA ALA A 470 4.39 -13.46 0.53
C ALA A 470 4.82 -12.72 -0.75
N GLU A 471 5.86 -11.86 -0.65
CA GLU A 471 6.49 -11.17 -1.79
C GLU A 471 7.56 -12.04 -2.46
N VAL A 472 7.21 -13.26 -2.86
CA VAL A 472 8.16 -14.26 -3.37
C VAL A 472 8.16 -14.43 -4.89
N VAL A 473 7.24 -13.77 -5.61
CA VAL A 473 7.22 -13.80 -7.09
C VAL A 473 8.35 -12.94 -7.68
N ASN A 474 9.45 -12.78 -6.96
CA ASN A 474 10.70 -12.13 -7.38
C ASN A 474 11.74 -13.18 -7.81
N MET A 475 11.32 -14.18 -8.56
CA MET A 475 12.21 -15.23 -9.02
C MET A 475 13.20 -14.70 -10.06
N GLN A 476 14.44 -15.13 -9.96
CA GLN A 476 15.47 -14.89 -10.98
C GLN A 476 15.78 -16.19 -11.73
N PRO A 477 16.33 -16.10 -12.96
CA PRO A 477 16.77 -17.27 -13.70
C PRO A 477 17.85 -18.08 -12.96
N PRO A 478 18.11 -19.34 -13.35
CA PRO A 478 19.29 -20.09 -12.89
C PRO A 478 20.58 -19.33 -13.13
N ASP A 479 21.57 -19.53 -12.27
CA ASP A 479 22.87 -18.85 -12.32
C ASP A 479 23.59 -19.01 -13.67
N ASP A 480 23.45 -20.18 -14.32
CA ASP A 480 24.04 -20.44 -15.62
C ASP A 480 23.43 -19.55 -16.73
N LEU A 481 22.14 -19.29 -16.68
CA LEU A 481 21.48 -18.35 -17.61
C LEU A 481 21.88 -16.90 -17.33
N ILE A 482 21.97 -16.51 -16.06
CA ILE A 482 22.43 -15.18 -15.68
C ILE A 482 23.86 -14.93 -16.18
N LYS A 483 24.76 -15.91 -16.00
CA LYS A 483 26.14 -15.85 -16.52
C LYS A 483 26.20 -15.80 -18.05
N ALA A 484 25.23 -16.40 -18.73
CA ALA A 484 25.06 -16.31 -20.18
C ALA A 484 24.42 -15.00 -20.67
N GLY A 485 24.06 -14.08 -19.77
CA GLY A 485 23.45 -12.79 -20.09
C GLY A 485 21.93 -12.81 -20.17
N ILE A 486 21.27 -13.90 -19.78
CA ILE A 486 19.82 -14.03 -19.66
C ILE A 486 19.46 -13.83 -18.18
N ASP A 487 19.34 -12.58 -17.77
CA ASP A 487 19.15 -12.16 -16.38
C ASP A 487 17.68 -11.95 -16.00
N GLU A 488 16.76 -12.26 -16.92
CA GLU A 488 15.32 -12.13 -16.70
C GLU A 488 14.52 -13.19 -17.47
N LEU A 489 13.62 -13.86 -16.79
CA LEU A 489 12.57 -14.73 -17.34
C LEU A 489 11.20 -14.20 -16.92
N PRO A 490 10.13 -14.49 -17.69
CA PRO A 490 8.75 -14.27 -17.21
C PRO A 490 8.51 -15.06 -15.92
N VAL A 491 7.82 -14.42 -14.97
CA VAL A 491 7.46 -15.06 -13.70
C VAL A 491 5.99 -14.85 -13.39
N ALA A 492 5.37 -15.81 -12.71
CA ALA A 492 3.97 -15.75 -12.33
C ALA A 492 3.73 -16.46 -10.98
N GLY A 493 2.66 -16.10 -10.28
CA GLY A 493 2.28 -16.77 -9.04
C GLY A 493 1.05 -16.19 -8.35
N ASP A 494 0.56 -16.94 -7.37
CA ASP A 494 -0.54 -16.53 -6.48
C ASP A 494 -0.10 -15.62 -5.33
N GLY A 495 1.20 -15.38 -5.21
CA GLY A 495 1.79 -14.43 -4.28
C GLY A 495 1.91 -13.01 -4.83
N ARG A 496 2.70 -12.20 -4.10
CA ARG A 496 3.02 -10.81 -4.41
C ARG A 496 4.48 -10.67 -4.87
N GLN A 497 4.76 -9.50 -5.42
CA GLN A 497 6.12 -9.06 -5.71
C GLN A 497 6.42 -7.79 -4.94
N SER A 498 7.68 -7.60 -4.54
CA SER A 498 8.12 -6.31 -4.00
C SER A 498 7.88 -5.19 -5.03
N GLY A 499 7.31 -4.09 -4.57
CA GLY A 499 7.12 -2.90 -5.41
C GLY A 499 8.42 -2.27 -5.91
N THR A 500 9.57 -2.68 -5.35
CA THR A 500 10.92 -2.25 -5.76
C THR A 500 11.49 -3.07 -6.90
N SER A 501 10.84 -4.16 -7.31
CA SER A 501 11.26 -5.01 -8.42
C SER A 501 10.90 -4.39 -9.76
N GLY A 502 11.84 -4.42 -10.71
CA GLY A 502 11.66 -3.98 -12.09
C GLY A 502 11.30 -5.11 -13.07
N SER A 503 11.05 -6.34 -12.59
CA SER A 503 10.73 -7.45 -13.48
C SER A 503 9.26 -7.50 -13.88
N PRO A 504 8.93 -7.89 -15.13
CA PRO A 504 7.57 -8.11 -15.58
C PRO A 504 7.03 -9.41 -15.00
N SER A 505 6.13 -9.30 -14.05
CA SER A 505 5.58 -10.43 -13.31
C SER A 505 4.07 -10.46 -13.40
N ILE A 506 3.50 -11.67 -13.49
CA ILE A 506 2.06 -11.92 -13.41
C ILE A 506 1.77 -12.34 -11.97
N LEU A 507 1.06 -11.50 -11.25
CA LEU A 507 0.91 -11.54 -9.81
C LEU A 507 -0.53 -11.74 -9.39
N HIS A 508 -0.73 -12.12 -8.13
CA HIS A 508 -2.05 -12.17 -7.52
C HIS A 508 -3.00 -13.13 -8.24
N ILE A 509 -2.46 -14.25 -8.80
CA ILE A 509 -3.31 -15.26 -9.44
C ILE A 509 -4.34 -15.74 -8.42
N SER A 510 -5.61 -15.58 -8.76
CA SER A 510 -6.74 -15.84 -7.86
C SER A 510 -7.86 -16.61 -8.61
N PRO A 511 -8.56 -17.55 -7.95
CA PRO A 511 -8.30 -18.06 -6.59
C PRO A 511 -6.91 -18.71 -6.45
N GLU A 512 -6.28 -18.54 -5.25
CA GLU A 512 -4.96 -19.11 -4.98
C GLU A 512 -4.94 -20.65 -5.01
N SER A 513 -3.77 -21.22 -5.28
CA SER A 513 -3.60 -22.69 -5.36
C SER A 513 -3.92 -23.41 -4.05
N ALA A 514 -3.62 -22.79 -2.91
CA ALA A 514 -3.80 -23.39 -1.58
C ALA A 514 -5.26 -23.72 -1.24
N ILE A 515 -6.23 -23.12 -1.91
CA ILE A 515 -7.66 -23.43 -1.76
C ILE A 515 -8.23 -24.18 -2.97
N GLY A 516 -7.37 -24.76 -3.81
CA GLY A 516 -7.78 -25.49 -5.00
C GLY A 516 -8.03 -24.61 -6.22
N GLY A 517 -7.56 -23.37 -6.25
CA GLY A 517 -7.53 -22.54 -7.46
C GLY A 517 -6.76 -23.24 -8.59
N GLY A 518 -7.08 -22.91 -9.84
CA GLY A 518 -6.57 -23.69 -10.98
C GLY A 518 -5.05 -23.65 -11.16
N LEU A 519 -4.33 -22.69 -10.54
CA LEU A 519 -2.87 -22.74 -10.49
C LEU A 519 -2.35 -24.02 -9.81
N ALA A 520 -3.14 -24.65 -8.93
CA ALA A 520 -2.81 -25.95 -8.34
C ALA A 520 -2.73 -27.08 -9.36
N LEU A 521 -3.38 -26.93 -10.53
CA LEU A 521 -3.44 -27.94 -11.58
C LEU A 521 -2.30 -27.81 -12.59
N LEU A 522 -1.56 -26.69 -12.58
CA LEU A 522 -0.43 -26.45 -13.47
C LEU A 522 0.73 -27.41 -13.14
N GLN A 523 1.36 -27.98 -14.17
CA GLN A 523 2.50 -28.88 -14.03
C GLN A 523 3.73 -28.34 -14.75
N THR A 524 4.92 -28.67 -14.22
CA THR A 524 6.17 -28.40 -14.94
C THR A 524 6.16 -29.13 -16.27
N GLY A 525 6.41 -28.40 -17.36
CA GLY A 525 6.36 -28.93 -18.72
C GLY A 525 5.15 -28.47 -19.54
N ASP A 526 4.09 -27.99 -18.89
CA ASP A 526 2.93 -27.45 -19.59
C ASP A 526 3.30 -26.25 -20.45
N MET A 527 2.66 -26.14 -21.63
CA MET A 527 2.80 -24.96 -22.46
C MET A 527 1.80 -23.89 -22.05
N ILE A 528 2.28 -22.69 -21.87
CA ILE A 528 1.52 -21.50 -21.47
C ILE A 528 1.52 -20.50 -22.61
N ARG A 529 0.35 -19.92 -22.91
CA ARG A 529 0.23 -18.77 -23.80
C ARG A 529 -0.20 -17.54 -23.03
N LEU A 530 0.66 -16.51 -23.03
CA LEU A 530 0.33 -15.15 -22.63
C LEU A 530 -0.06 -14.36 -23.88
N ASP A 531 -1.26 -13.80 -23.92
CA ASP A 531 -1.75 -12.88 -24.97
C ASP A 531 -2.16 -11.55 -24.32
N LEU A 532 -1.27 -10.56 -24.37
CA LEU A 532 -1.54 -9.23 -23.80
C LEU A 532 -2.56 -8.42 -24.62
N ASN A 533 -2.78 -8.77 -25.89
CA ASN A 533 -3.83 -8.13 -26.70
C ASN A 533 -5.22 -8.53 -26.22
N LYS A 534 -5.38 -9.82 -25.85
CA LYS A 534 -6.61 -10.37 -25.27
C LYS A 534 -6.64 -10.28 -23.75
N ARG A 535 -5.47 -10.02 -23.13
CA ARG A 535 -5.28 -10.03 -21.68
C ARG A 535 -5.58 -11.40 -21.06
N THR A 536 -5.05 -12.45 -21.71
CA THR A 536 -5.21 -13.85 -21.25
C THR A 536 -3.87 -14.51 -20.97
N LEU A 537 -3.90 -15.46 -20.02
CA LEU A 537 -2.81 -16.39 -19.75
C LEU A 537 -3.42 -17.80 -19.61
N ASP A 538 -3.18 -18.65 -20.60
CA ASP A 538 -3.85 -19.95 -20.73
C ASP A 538 -2.86 -21.12 -20.71
N ILE A 539 -3.23 -22.22 -20.04
CA ILE A 539 -2.56 -23.52 -20.19
C ILE A 539 -3.04 -24.12 -21.53
N GLN A 540 -2.10 -24.60 -22.33
CA GLN A 540 -2.39 -25.22 -23.63
C GLN A 540 -2.60 -26.74 -23.48
N ILE A 541 -3.57 -27.13 -22.67
CA ILE A 541 -4.07 -28.50 -22.53
C ILE A 541 -5.56 -28.55 -22.85
N ASP A 542 -6.09 -29.71 -23.18
CA ASP A 542 -7.53 -29.85 -23.41
C ASP A 542 -8.34 -29.90 -22.10
N GLU A 543 -9.66 -29.71 -22.22
CA GLU A 543 -10.55 -29.67 -21.06
C GLU A 543 -10.63 -31.03 -20.33
N ALA A 544 -10.46 -32.16 -21.04
CA ALA A 544 -10.47 -33.48 -20.45
C ALA A 544 -9.27 -33.72 -19.54
N GLU A 545 -8.08 -33.26 -19.94
CA GLU A 545 -6.89 -33.28 -19.11
C GLU A 545 -7.03 -32.33 -17.90
N MET A 546 -7.57 -31.12 -18.11
CA MET A 546 -7.81 -30.18 -17.00
C MET A 546 -8.76 -30.78 -15.95
N GLU A 547 -9.85 -31.43 -16.38
CA GLU A 547 -10.81 -32.05 -15.48
C GLU A 547 -10.21 -33.28 -14.80
N SER A 548 -9.39 -34.07 -15.51
CA SER A 548 -8.64 -35.19 -14.90
C SER A 548 -7.74 -34.75 -13.77
N ARG A 549 -7.00 -33.62 -13.98
CA ARG A 549 -6.15 -33.02 -12.95
C ARG A 549 -6.97 -32.50 -11.77
N ARG A 550 -8.11 -31.87 -12.04
CA ARG A 550 -9.03 -31.38 -11.02
C ARG A 550 -9.56 -32.51 -10.16
N ALA A 551 -9.96 -33.63 -10.78
CA ALA A 551 -10.45 -34.81 -10.08
C ALA A 551 -9.38 -35.51 -9.22
N SER A 552 -8.11 -35.37 -9.60
CA SER A 552 -6.96 -35.96 -8.87
C SER A 552 -6.33 -35.00 -7.84
N TYR A 553 -6.75 -33.76 -7.83
CA TYR A 553 -6.20 -32.76 -6.89
C TYR A 553 -6.58 -33.09 -5.45
N VAL A 554 -5.58 -33.05 -4.59
CA VAL A 554 -5.74 -33.18 -3.13
C VAL A 554 -5.29 -31.90 -2.48
N GLN A 555 -6.19 -31.23 -1.78
CA GLN A 555 -5.88 -30.02 -1.06
C GLN A 555 -4.90 -30.32 0.09
N THR A 556 -3.83 -29.55 0.18
CA THR A 556 -2.86 -29.66 1.27
C THR A 556 -3.41 -29.00 2.54
N ASP A 557 -3.27 -29.64 3.68
CA ASP A 557 -3.55 -29.02 4.97
C ASP A 557 -2.59 -27.87 5.24
N LEU A 558 -3.15 -26.72 5.62
CA LEU A 558 -2.37 -25.50 5.91
C LEU A 558 -2.06 -25.41 7.40
N GLU A 559 -0.79 -25.61 7.74
CA GLU A 559 -0.32 -25.47 9.11
C GLU A 559 -0.20 -24.01 9.53
N SER A 560 -0.72 -23.67 10.71
CA SER A 560 -0.59 -22.35 11.33
C SER A 560 0.36 -22.42 12.52
N GLN A 561 1.34 -21.50 12.55
CA GLN A 561 2.37 -21.44 13.60
C GLN A 561 1.97 -20.55 14.79
N THR A 562 0.94 -19.72 14.63
CA THR A 562 0.47 -18.79 15.66
C THR A 562 -1.06 -18.70 15.67
N PRO A 563 -1.69 -18.33 16.81
CA PRO A 563 -3.14 -18.12 16.87
C PRO A 563 -3.64 -17.10 15.85
N TRP A 564 -2.86 -16.04 15.57
CA TRP A 564 -3.24 -15.05 14.57
C TRP A 564 -3.25 -15.61 13.15
N GLN A 565 -2.29 -16.46 12.78
CA GLN A 565 -2.28 -17.11 11.47
C GLN A 565 -3.52 -18.00 11.27
N GLU A 566 -3.93 -18.74 12.29
CA GLU A 566 -5.13 -19.59 12.26
C GLU A 566 -6.40 -18.74 12.09
N MET A 567 -6.55 -17.70 12.92
CA MET A 567 -7.67 -16.75 12.83
C MET A 567 -7.70 -16.06 11.47
N PHE A 568 -6.55 -15.59 10.98
CA PHE A 568 -6.41 -14.93 9.69
C PHE A 568 -6.90 -15.85 8.56
N ARG A 569 -6.41 -17.09 8.48
CA ARG A 569 -6.81 -18.06 7.46
C ARG A 569 -8.30 -18.38 7.49
N SER A 570 -8.90 -18.45 8.67
CA SER A 570 -10.33 -18.76 8.80
C SER A 570 -11.27 -17.63 8.38
N MET A 571 -10.78 -16.39 8.26
CA MET A 571 -11.61 -15.20 8.06
C MET A 571 -11.24 -14.38 6.82
N THR A 572 -10.08 -14.63 6.20
CA THR A 572 -9.54 -13.75 5.15
C THR A 572 -9.96 -14.21 3.76
N GLY A 573 -10.39 -13.26 2.93
CA GLY A 573 -10.67 -13.46 1.51
C GLY A 573 -9.43 -13.45 0.64
N GLN A 574 -9.64 -13.56 -0.67
CA GLN A 574 -8.59 -13.61 -1.70
C GLN A 574 -8.04 -12.21 -2.03
N LEU A 575 -6.96 -12.16 -2.83
CA LEU A 575 -6.33 -10.88 -3.23
C LEU A 575 -7.25 -9.98 -4.04
N GLU A 576 -8.06 -10.54 -4.93
CA GLU A 576 -9.05 -9.79 -5.73
C GLU A 576 -10.10 -9.07 -4.89
N THR A 577 -10.37 -9.57 -3.69
CA THR A 577 -11.25 -8.94 -2.70
C THR A 577 -10.48 -8.15 -1.64
N GLY A 578 -9.20 -7.87 -1.87
CA GLY A 578 -8.36 -7.03 -1.03
C GLY A 578 -7.74 -7.75 0.17
N MET A 579 -7.85 -9.09 0.27
CA MET A 579 -7.30 -9.88 1.39
C MET A 579 -7.73 -9.29 2.75
N VAL A 580 -9.02 -8.99 2.91
CA VAL A 580 -9.61 -8.44 4.14
C VAL A 580 -10.22 -9.55 4.98
N LEU A 581 -10.47 -9.26 6.26
CA LEU A 581 -11.30 -10.11 7.11
C LEU A 581 -12.76 -9.96 6.66
N GLU A 582 -13.33 -10.99 6.04
CA GLU A 582 -14.64 -10.94 5.39
C GLU A 582 -15.77 -10.60 6.37
N ASN A 583 -15.63 -11.01 7.62
CA ASN A 583 -16.59 -10.66 8.67
C ASN A 583 -16.47 -9.20 9.16
N ALA A 584 -15.39 -8.50 8.84
CA ALA A 584 -15.16 -7.13 9.29
C ALA A 584 -15.76 -6.08 8.33
N VAL A 585 -15.87 -6.38 7.02
CA VAL A 585 -16.35 -5.39 6.03
C VAL A 585 -17.80 -4.95 6.19
N LYS A 586 -18.59 -5.66 6.96
CA LYS A 586 -19.96 -5.24 7.32
C LYS A 586 -20.01 -4.10 8.36
N TYR A 587 -18.88 -3.80 9.00
CA TYR A 587 -18.75 -2.73 9.99
C TYR A 587 -18.21 -1.46 9.32
N GLN A 588 -19.09 -0.72 8.66
CA GLN A 588 -18.77 0.51 7.96
C GLN A 588 -19.32 1.70 8.73
N ARG A 589 -18.52 2.77 8.87
CA ARG A 589 -18.93 4.05 9.47
C ARG A 589 -19.56 3.85 10.86
N ILE A 590 -18.93 3.03 11.71
CA ILE A 590 -19.55 2.57 12.97
C ILE A 590 -19.86 3.70 13.95
N SER A 591 -19.12 4.82 13.93
CA SER A 591 -19.45 5.99 14.73
C SER A 591 -20.80 6.62 14.37
N GLN A 592 -21.31 6.36 13.16
CA GLN A 592 -22.61 6.83 12.68
C GLN A 592 -23.67 5.72 12.72
N THR A 593 -23.30 4.49 12.33
CA THR A 593 -24.24 3.38 12.16
C THR A 593 -24.50 2.58 13.44
N ARG A 594 -23.59 2.65 14.41
CA ARG A 594 -23.68 1.92 15.70
C ARG A 594 -23.75 2.84 16.91
N GLY A 595 -23.51 4.15 16.71
CA GLY A 595 -23.48 5.12 17.78
C GLY A 595 -22.24 5.00 18.67
N LEU A 596 -22.37 5.27 19.95
CA LEU A 596 -21.29 5.19 20.93
C LEU A 596 -21.11 3.75 21.43
N PRO A 597 -19.90 3.38 21.88
CA PRO A 597 -19.70 2.12 22.57
C PRO A 597 -20.53 2.08 23.87
N ARG A 598 -20.83 0.87 24.34
CA ARG A 598 -21.58 0.68 25.58
C ARG A 598 -20.73 1.13 26.77
N ASP A 599 -21.38 1.71 27.77
CA ASP A 599 -20.78 2.01 29.06
C ASP A 599 -20.33 0.73 29.80
N ASN A 600 -19.33 0.87 30.65
CA ASN A 600 -18.80 -0.24 31.44
C ASN A 600 -19.66 -0.55 32.69
N HIS A 601 -20.50 0.38 33.12
CA HIS A 601 -21.37 0.25 34.29
C HIS A 601 -22.78 0.79 34.04
#